data_a5e92ae44a799c2279e81ecc5eb1637e
#
_entry.id   a5e92ae44a799c2279e81ecc5eb1637e
#
_cell.length_a   1.000
_cell.length_b   1.000
_cell.length_c   1.000
_cell.angle_alpha   90.00
_cell.angle_beta   90.00
_cell.angle_gamma   90.00
#
_symmetry.space_group_name_H-M   'P 1'
#
loop_
_entity.id
_entity.type
_entity.pdbx_description
1 polymer ?
#
loop_
_entity_poly.entity_id
_entity_poly.type
_entity_poly.pdbx_seq_one_letter_code
_entity_poly.pdbx_strand_id
1 'polypeptide(L)'
;TDDFLADIIDLLRDRRAIMIYYSDHGESLGENGRYLHGAENAPLHHPAAMIWWSDEYEKTYPARVEAMRANRHRRAKTTSAFHTVLDAAGIDSPVLDREASLVSHGYRRP
;
A
#
# COMPACT_ATOMS: atom_id res chain seq x y z
N THR A 1 -1.87 0.40 16.65
CA THR A 1 -1.99 0.08 15.20
C THR A 1 -1.28 -1.24 14.87
N ASP A 2 -0.07 -1.45 15.37
CA ASP A 2 0.74 -2.63 15.07
C ASP A 2 0.07 -3.94 15.53
N ASP A 3 -0.35 -4.00 16.79
CA ASP A 3 -1.08 -5.16 17.33
C ASP A 3 -2.37 -5.43 16.54
N PHE A 4 -3.11 -4.39 16.17
CA PHE A 4 -4.32 -4.52 15.36
C PHE A 4 -4.04 -5.10 13.98
N LEU A 5 -2.99 -4.65 13.31
CA LEU A 5 -2.58 -5.18 12.01
C LEU A 5 -2.11 -6.64 12.12
N ALA A 6 -1.41 -6.98 13.20
CA ALA A 6 -0.98 -8.36 13.47
C ALA A 6 -2.20 -9.30 13.65
N ASP A 7 -3.21 -8.87 14.40
CA ASP A 7 -4.46 -9.63 14.59
C ASP A 7 -5.18 -9.87 13.25
N ILE A 8 -5.25 -8.85 12.39
CA ILE A 8 -5.84 -9.01 11.05
C ILE A 8 -5.04 -10.01 10.22
N ILE A 9 -3.71 -9.92 10.23
CA ILE A 9 -2.85 -10.84 9.51
C ILE A 9 -3.09 -12.28 9.98
N ASP A 10 -3.20 -12.52 11.28
CA ASP A 10 -3.47 -13.84 11.82
C ASP A 10 -4.82 -14.41 11.36
N LEU A 11 -5.85 -13.58 11.25
CA LEU A 11 -7.16 -13.97 10.70
C LEU A 11 -7.10 -14.31 9.21
N LEU A 12 -6.21 -13.69 8.45
CA LEU A 12 -6.10 -13.82 7.00
C LEU A 12 -5.06 -14.86 6.55
N ARG A 13 -4.18 -15.29 7.44
CA ARG A 13 -2.99 -16.10 7.12
C ARG A 13 -3.30 -17.37 6.33
N ASP A 14 -4.36 -18.06 6.67
CA ASP A 14 -4.79 -19.31 6.03
C ASP A 14 -5.79 -19.11 4.88
N ARG A 15 -5.97 -17.89 4.44
CA ARG A 15 -6.88 -17.52 3.35
C ARG A 15 -6.10 -16.99 2.16
N ARG A 16 -6.71 -17.00 0.98
CA ARG A 16 -6.19 -16.27 -0.17
C ARG A 16 -6.50 -14.78 0.02
N ALA A 17 -5.57 -14.06 0.59
CA ALA A 17 -5.79 -12.69 1.04
C ALA A 17 -4.60 -11.77 0.78
N ILE A 18 -4.93 -10.52 0.52
CA ILE A 18 -4.00 -9.38 0.53
C ILE A 18 -4.57 -8.32 1.47
N MET A 19 -3.71 -7.70 2.24
CA MET A 19 -4.06 -6.57 3.11
C MET A 19 -3.26 -5.35 2.66
N ILE A 20 -3.95 -4.24 2.44
CA ILE A 20 -3.34 -2.96 2.07
C ILE A 20 -3.70 -1.97 3.17
N TYR A 21 -2.69 -1.46 3.85
CA TYR A 21 -2.82 -0.44 4.87
C TYR A 21 -2.25 0.88 4.35
N TYR A 22 -3.02 1.94 4.53
CA TYR A 22 -2.58 3.32 4.30
C TYR A 22 -2.97 4.19 5.49
N SER A 23 -2.05 5.02 5.95
CA SER A 23 -2.39 6.17 6.79
C SER A 23 -2.91 7.30 5.89
N ASP A 24 -3.88 8.05 6.35
CA ASP A 24 -4.46 9.20 5.64
C ASP A 24 -3.46 10.37 5.53
N HIS A 25 -2.58 10.53 6.54
CA HIS A 25 -1.50 11.50 6.56
C HIS A 25 -0.33 11.02 7.44
N GLY A 26 0.80 11.68 7.34
CA GLY A 26 1.89 11.57 8.30
C GLY A 26 1.67 12.46 9.52
N GLU A 27 2.58 12.41 10.48
CA GLU A 27 2.62 13.31 11.63
C GLU A 27 4.02 13.87 11.83
N SER A 28 4.07 15.10 12.35
CA SER A 28 5.29 15.74 12.77
C SER A 28 5.58 15.38 14.22
N LEU A 29 6.75 14.77 14.47
CA LEU A 29 7.16 14.31 15.80
C LEU A 29 8.18 15.25 16.45
N GLY A 30 8.25 16.48 16.02
CA GLY A 30 9.14 17.53 16.54
C GLY A 30 10.19 18.01 15.55
N GLU A 31 10.16 17.53 14.30
CA GLU A 31 11.06 18.01 13.26
C GLU A 31 10.87 19.52 13.06
N ASN A 32 11.96 20.27 13.11
CA ASN A 32 11.95 21.73 13.02
C ASN A 32 11.07 22.41 14.11
N GLY A 33 10.90 21.78 15.29
CA GLY A 33 10.09 22.32 16.39
C GLY A 33 8.57 22.26 16.16
N ARG A 34 8.10 21.45 15.20
CA ARG A 34 6.68 21.28 14.88
C ARG A 34 6.19 19.90 15.31
N TYR A 35 5.00 19.87 15.88
CA TYR A 35 4.37 18.66 16.40
C TYR A 35 2.97 18.49 15.85
N LEU A 36 2.53 17.24 15.70
CA LEU A 36 1.20 16.83 15.26
C LEU A 36 0.86 17.31 13.83
N HIS A 37 -0.41 17.19 13.47
CA HIS A 37 -0.94 17.69 12.21
C HIS A 37 -1.55 19.09 12.43
N GLY A 38 -1.41 19.98 11.48
CA GLY A 38 -1.92 21.35 11.56
C GLY A 38 -0.94 22.42 11.07
N ALA A 39 0.30 22.02 10.78
CA ALA A 39 1.25 22.87 10.07
C ALA A 39 1.78 22.12 8.85
N GLU A 40 1.75 22.74 7.69
CA GLU A 40 2.33 22.14 6.48
C GLU A 40 3.83 21.92 6.66
N ASN A 41 4.26 20.66 6.59
CA ASN A 41 5.66 20.26 6.56
C ASN A 41 5.82 18.91 5.87
N ALA A 42 7.05 18.56 5.50
CA ALA A 42 7.33 17.34 4.75
C ALA A 42 6.84 16.03 5.42
N PRO A 43 6.96 15.82 6.76
CA PRO A 43 6.45 14.61 7.42
C PRO A 43 4.95 14.37 7.23
N LEU A 44 4.13 15.41 7.15
CA LEU A 44 2.68 15.28 6.93
C LEU A 44 2.34 14.69 5.55
N HIS A 45 3.23 14.84 4.58
CA HIS A 45 3.05 14.35 3.21
C HIS A 45 3.67 12.98 2.96
N HIS A 46 4.14 12.29 4.01
CA HIS A 46 4.72 10.95 3.94
C HIS A 46 3.94 9.97 4.82
N PRO A 47 2.68 9.64 4.46
CA PRO A 47 1.89 8.68 5.21
C PRO A 47 2.51 7.28 5.12
N ALA A 48 2.37 6.51 6.19
CA ALA A 48 2.80 5.13 6.23
C ALA A 48 1.92 4.27 5.30
N ALA A 49 2.55 3.33 4.59
CA ALA A 49 1.86 2.36 3.77
C ALA A 49 2.48 0.98 3.94
N MET A 50 1.65 -0.05 3.97
CA MET A 50 2.09 -1.44 4.05
C MET A 50 1.20 -2.33 3.20
N ILE A 51 1.80 -3.28 2.50
CA ILE A 51 1.08 -4.35 1.81
C ILE A 51 1.58 -5.68 2.37
N TRP A 52 0.64 -6.51 2.81
CA TRP A 52 0.87 -7.88 3.23
C TRP A 52 0.02 -8.82 2.35
N TRP A 53 0.52 -10.01 2.09
CA TRP A 53 -0.21 -11.06 1.37
C TRP A 53 0.03 -12.43 2.01
N SER A 54 -0.95 -13.31 1.87
CA SER A 54 -0.86 -14.69 2.33
C SER A 54 -0.11 -15.57 1.32
N ASP A 55 0.36 -16.73 1.78
CA ASP A 55 1.00 -17.74 0.91
C ASP A 55 0.06 -18.19 -0.21
N GLU A 56 -1.23 -18.36 0.08
CA GLU A 56 -2.22 -18.73 -0.92
C GLU A 56 -2.44 -17.62 -1.98
N TYR A 57 -2.37 -16.35 -1.59
CA TYR A 57 -2.41 -15.25 -2.55
C TYR A 57 -1.18 -15.27 -3.48
N GLU A 58 0.01 -15.48 -2.92
CA GLU A 58 1.26 -15.56 -3.70
C GLU A 58 1.25 -16.75 -4.66
N LYS A 59 0.77 -17.91 -4.24
CA LYS A 59 0.62 -19.10 -5.12
C LYS A 59 -0.34 -18.85 -6.28
N THR A 60 -1.42 -18.13 -6.03
CA THR A 60 -2.44 -17.85 -7.04
C THR A 60 -2.02 -16.73 -7.99
N TYR A 61 -1.34 -15.72 -7.48
CA TYR A 61 -0.97 -14.50 -8.22
C TYR A 61 0.53 -14.17 -8.10
N PRO A 62 1.42 -15.07 -8.51
CA PRO A 62 2.86 -14.88 -8.32
C PRO A 62 3.41 -13.65 -9.03
N ALA A 63 2.88 -13.31 -10.20
CA ALA A 63 3.31 -12.13 -10.95
C ALA A 63 2.97 -10.82 -10.24
N ARG A 64 1.82 -10.74 -9.55
CA ARG A 64 1.45 -9.57 -8.74
C ARG A 64 2.38 -9.39 -7.55
N VAL A 65 2.71 -10.48 -6.86
CA VAL A 65 3.62 -10.46 -5.72
C VAL A 65 5.04 -10.08 -6.15
N GLU A 66 5.50 -10.60 -7.27
CA GLU A 66 6.80 -10.22 -7.86
C GLU A 66 6.84 -8.72 -8.18
N ALA A 67 5.77 -8.18 -8.77
CA ALA A 67 5.65 -6.76 -9.04
C ALA A 67 5.68 -5.91 -7.76
N MET A 68 4.97 -6.32 -6.72
CA MET A 68 5.00 -5.63 -5.42
C MET A 68 6.40 -5.60 -4.81
N ARG A 69 7.12 -6.74 -4.85
CA ARG A 69 8.52 -6.79 -4.38
C ARG A 69 9.43 -5.88 -5.18
N ALA A 70 9.26 -5.81 -6.49
CA ALA A 70 10.04 -4.92 -7.36
C ALA A 70 9.72 -3.43 -7.09
N ASN A 71 8.48 -3.11 -6.76
CA ASN A 71 8.02 -1.73 -6.55
C ASN A 71 8.19 -1.23 -5.11
N ARG A 72 8.59 -2.07 -4.14
CA ARG A 72 8.61 -1.76 -2.69
C ARG A 72 9.42 -0.53 -2.30
N HIS A 73 10.43 -0.15 -3.08
CA HIS A 73 11.29 1.02 -2.82
C HIS A 73 11.00 2.19 -3.75
N ARG A 74 9.98 2.08 -4.58
CA ARG A 74 9.61 3.16 -5.50
C ARG A 74 8.69 4.14 -4.80
N ARG A 75 8.75 5.38 -5.23
CA ARG A 75 7.80 6.41 -4.75
C ARG A 75 6.38 6.02 -5.15
N ALA A 76 5.44 6.22 -4.24
CA ALA A 76 4.02 6.07 -4.48
C ALA A 76 3.27 7.28 -3.92
N LYS A 77 2.14 7.62 -4.54
CA LYS A 77 1.18 8.59 -4.03
C LYS A 77 -0.01 7.86 -3.40
N THR A 78 -0.74 8.52 -2.53
CA THR A 78 -1.99 7.97 -1.97
C THR A 78 -3.01 7.63 -3.05
N THR A 79 -3.00 8.34 -4.18
CA THR A 79 -3.83 8.02 -5.36
C THR A 79 -3.53 6.64 -5.95
N SER A 80 -2.30 6.13 -5.80
CA SER A 80 -1.95 4.76 -6.21
C SER A 80 -2.72 3.70 -5.44
N ALA A 81 -3.22 4.01 -4.23
CA ALA A 81 -4.01 3.08 -3.42
C ALA A 81 -5.25 2.59 -4.17
N PHE A 82 -6.00 3.48 -4.80
CA PHE A 82 -7.19 3.13 -5.58
C PHE A 82 -6.88 2.11 -6.68
N HIS A 83 -5.89 2.38 -7.51
CA HIS A 83 -5.50 1.50 -8.61
C HIS A 83 -4.91 0.19 -8.11
N THR A 84 -4.13 0.23 -7.02
CA THR A 84 -3.54 -0.96 -6.40
C THR A 84 -4.62 -1.89 -5.84
N VAL A 85 -5.65 -1.36 -5.18
CA VAL A 85 -6.76 -2.16 -4.64
C VAL A 85 -7.54 -2.85 -5.76
N LEU A 86 -7.92 -2.14 -6.80
CA LEU A 86 -8.65 -2.73 -7.94
C LEU A 86 -7.83 -3.83 -8.62
N ASP A 87 -6.57 -3.55 -8.90
CA ASP A 87 -5.67 -4.48 -9.60
C ASP A 87 -5.35 -5.72 -8.73
N ALA A 88 -5.09 -5.52 -7.45
CA ALA A 88 -4.84 -6.60 -6.49
C ALA A 88 -6.05 -7.53 -6.32
N ALA A 89 -7.25 -6.98 -6.37
CA ALA A 89 -8.51 -7.73 -6.32
C ALA A 89 -8.89 -8.40 -7.65
N GLY A 90 -8.17 -8.10 -8.73
CA GLY A 90 -8.49 -8.60 -10.07
C GLY A 90 -9.74 -7.97 -10.68
N ILE A 91 -10.09 -6.77 -10.22
CA ILE A 91 -11.24 -6.02 -10.76
C ILE A 91 -10.79 -5.30 -12.01
N ASP A 92 -11.33 -5.71 -13.14
CA ASP A 92 -11.14 -5.02 -14.42
C ASP A 92 -12.14 -3.85 -14.54
N SER A 93 -11.61 -2.67 -14.82
CA SER A 93 -12.40 -1.45 -14.89
C SER A 93 -11.77 -0.46 -15.86
N PRO A 94 -12.59 0.30 -16.62
CA PRO A 94 -12.08 1.37 -17.49
C PRO A 94 -11.29 2.46 -16.76
N VAL A 95 -11.50 2.62 -15.45
CA VAL A 95 -10.81 3.62 -14.64
C VAL A 95 -9.50 3.10 -14.02
N LEU A 96 -9.22 1.79 -14.16
CA LEU A 96 -7.97 1.20 -13.67
C LEU A 96 -6.79 1.65 -14.53
N ASP A 97 -5.85 2.34 -13.92
CA ASP A 97 -4.55 2.65 -14.52
C ASP A 97 -3.48 1.74 -13.90
N ARG A 98 -3.03 0.73 -14.67
CA ARG A 98 -2.01 -0.21 -14.21
C ARG A 98 -0.63 0.43 -14.05
N GLU A 99 -0.36 1.56 -14.71
CA GLU A 99 0.86 2.32 -14.48
C GLU A 99 0.89 3.02 -13.12
N ALA A 100 -0.27 3.15 -12.47
CA ALA A 100 -0.41 3.68 -11.11
C ALA A 100 -0.60 2.58 -10.04
N SER A 101 -0.64 1.31 -10.41
CA SER A 101 -0.82 0.16 -9.50
C SER A 101 0.51 -0.42 -9.05
N LEU A 102 0.70 -0.56 -7.74
CA LEU A 102 1.90 -1.18 -7.14
C LEU A 102 1.99 -2.70 -7.37
N VAL A 103 0.89 -3.35 -7.73
CA VAL A 103 0.86 -4.78 -8.08
C VAL A 103 1.10 -5.04 -9.56
N SER A 104 1.44 -4.01 -10.32
CA SER A 104 1.75 -4.08 -11.75
C SER A 104 3.23 -3.90 -12.02
N HIS A 105 3.79 -4.72 -12.91
CA HIS A 105 5.14 -4.53 -13.45
C HIS A 105 5.26 -3.24 -14.28
N GLY A 106 4.15 -2.71 -14.77
CA GLY A 106 4.06 -1.46 -15.50
C GLY A 106 4.06 -0.20 -14.62
N TYR A 107 4.19 -0.32 -13.29
CA TYR A 107 4.15 0.82 -12.38
C TYR A 107 5.19 1.88 -12.75
N ARG A 108 4.75 3.07 -13.09
CA ARG A 108 5.58 4.21 -13.53
C ARG A 108 5.17 5.55 -12.94
N ARG A 109 3.98 5.65 -12.36
CA ARG A 109 3.39 6.92 -11.91
C ARG A 109 3.37 7.00 -10.39
N PRO A 110 4.39 7.61 -9.80
CA PRO A 110 4.35 7.94 -8.40
C PRO A 110 3.33 9.05 -8.14
#